data_38913579b2bfb6b66dce5dae4fd40d42
#
_entry.id   38913579b2bfb6b66dce5dae4fd40d42
#
_cell.length_a   1.000
_cell.length_b   1.000
_cell.length_c   1.000
_cell.angle_alpha   90.00
_cell.angle_beta   90.00
_cell.angle_gamma   90.00
#
_symmetry.space_group_name_H-M   'P 1'
#
loop_
_entity.id
_entity.type
_entity.pdbx_description
1 polymer ?
#
loop_
_entity_poly.entity_id
_entity_poly.type
_entity_poly.pdbx_seq_one_letter_code
_entity_poly.pdbx_strand_id
1 'polypeptide(L)'
;MNEPSPRPAPGLSHSLGPGIVAAAAFGCSDVLGKVVFAAGGDVLTLLSCRSVVGLAFMAAWLRMGDKPTDFSPRERWIARGLGLLFAATVFGLFEAIDLMDVPTAVLAYFVYPLITGLVAAVSGLERLGWRGGAAAIVAFIGLALMIGAHPGGIAFVGILFAFGAAVSRAALLLFTRAFLARADARLITWHSLSSSTALFVAVSLATQSWNPPHTALGWAALAGISVTTTVAILGVFISAGRVGPFRTALVMNLEPLLAAIGSAVLLGDVIAPLQALGGAIMLAALVAFQLRE
;
A
#
# COMPACT_ATOMS: atom_id res chain seq x y z
N MET A 1 -35.16 22.95 24.58
CA MET A 1 -33.77 22.59 24.18
C MET A 1 -33.89 21.38 23.28
N ASN A 2 -33.77 21.57 21.96
CA ASN A 2 -33.72 20.44 21.01
C ASN A 2 -32.33 19.88 21.01
N GLU A 3 -32.13 18.67 21.51
CA GLU A 3 -30.91 17.93 21.27
C GLU A 3 -30.73 17.68 19.75
N PRO A 4 -29.56 17.96 19.16
CA PRO A 4 -29.36 17.65 17.76
C PRO A 4 -29.40 16.14 17.57
N SER A 5 -30.29 15.67 16.67
CA SER A 5 -30.38 14.27 16.29
C SER A 5 -29.00 13.69 15.92
N PRO A 6 -28.65 12.48 16.38
CA PRO A 6 -27.39 11.86 16.05
C PRO A 6 -27.28 11.73 14.51
N ARG A 7 -26.19 12.25 13.94
CA ARG A 7 -25.91 12.12 12.51
C ARG A 7 -25.87 10.62 12.17
N PRO A 8 -26.59 10.19 11.13
CA PRO A 8 -26.52 8.79 10.71
C PRO A 8 -25.07 8.39 10.46
N ALA A 9 -24.69 7.22 10.92
CA ALA A 9 -23.37 6.66 10.68
C ALA A 9 -23.12 6.62 9.17
N PRO A 10 -21.94 7.07 8.68
CA PRO A 10 -21.65 7.03 7.26
C PRO A 10 -21.77 5.59 6.76
N GLY A 11 -22.55 5.40 5.67
CA GLY A 11 -22.75 4.07 5.07
C GLY A 11 -21.41 3.38 4.80
N LEU A 12 -21.35 2.05 4.88
CA LEU A 12 -20.15 1.21 4.71
C LEU A 12 -19.33 1.58 3.47
N SER A 13 -19.97 1.95 2.37
CA SER A 13 -19.31 2.39 1.13
C SER A 13 -18.49 3.68 1.30
N HIS A 14 -18.93 4.61 2.13
CA HIS A 14 -18.19 5.84 2.43
C HIS A 14 -16.99 5.62 3.35
N SER A 15 -17.01 4.58 4.17
CA SER A 15 -15.91 4.29 5.10
C SER A 15 -14.76 3.54 4.44
N LEU A 16 -15.06 2.63 3.49
CA LEU A 16 -14.05 1.81 2.78
C LEU A 16 -13.50 2.49 1.51
N GLY A 17 -14.19 3.48 0.98
CA GLY A 17 -13.80 4.17 -0.26
C GLY A 17 -12.33 4.53 -0.33
N PRO A 18 -11.73 5.18 0.69
CA PRO A 18 -10.31 5.51 0.68
C PRO A 18 -9.38 4.31 0.54
N GLY A 19 -9.71 3.17 1.17
CA GLY A 19 -8.94 1.93 1.05
C GLY A 19 -9.03 1.32 -0.35
N ILE A 20 -10.22 1.30 -0.95
CA ILE A 20 -10.44 0.79 -2.30
C ILE A 20 -9.70 1.68 -3.33
N VAL A 21 -9.80 3.00 -3.18
CA VAL A 21 -9.06 3.95 -4.03
C VAL A 21 -7.55 3.74 -3.89
N ALA A 22 -7.07 3.50 -2.66
CA ALA A 22 -5.66 3.22 -2.43
C ALA A 22 -5.21 1.94 -3.13
N ALA A 23 -5.96 0.85 -3.02
CA ALA A 23 -5.65 -0.42 -3.67
C ALA A 23 -5.65 -0.28 -5.21
N ALA A 24 -6.65 0.43 -5.77
CA ALA A 24 -6.70 0.70 -7.20
C ALA A 24 -5.53 1.56 -7.68
N ALA A 25 -5.17 2.58 -6.91
CA ALA A 25 -4.07 3.48 -7.25
C ALA A 25 -2.70 2.77 -7.16
N PHE A 26 -2.47 1.87 -6.18
CA PHE A 26 -1.27 1.04 -6.15
C PHE A 26 -1.26 0.02 -7.28
N GLY A 27 -2.37 -0.69 -7.54
CA GLY A 27 -2.44 -1.62 -8.67
C GLY A 27 -2.17 -0.94 -10.02
N CYS A 28 -2.66 0.29 -10.21
CA CYS A 28 -2.31 1.12 -11.37
C CYS A 28 -0.82 1.46 -11.39
N SER A 29 -0.23 1.82 -10.24
CA SER A 29 1.21 2.10 -10.11
C SER A 29 2.06 0.89 -10.50
N ASP A 30 1.64 -0.32 -10.15
CA ASP A 30 2.37 -1.56 -10.47
C ASP A 30 2.40 -1.81 -11.98
N VAL A 31 1.27 -1.59 -12.66
CA VAL A 31 1.19 -1.70 -14.13
C VAL A 31 2.05 -0.65 -14.82
N LEU A 32 1.97 0.61 -14.37
CA LEU A 32 2.80 1.68 -14.91
C LEU A 32 4.30 1.45 -14.62
N GLY A 33 4.63 0.80 -13.49
CA GLY A 33 6.00 0.40 -13.16
C GLY A 33 6.63 -0.49 -14.22
N LYS A 34 5.87 -1.48 -14.72
CA LYS A 34 6.33 -2.33 -15.84
C LYS A 34 6.70 -1.50 -17.07
N VAL A 35 5.92 -0.45 -17.38
CA VAL A 35 6.19 0.44 -18.51
C VAL A 35 7.48 1.25 -18.30
N VAL A 36 7.71 1.74 -17.07
CA VAL A 36 8.95 2.47 -16.72
C VAL A 36 10.17 1.57 -16.87
N PHE A 37 10.10 0.34 -16.36
CA PHE A 37 11.20 -0.63 -16.45
C PHE A 37 11.45 -1.08 -17.89
N ALA A 38 10.41 -1.34 -18.66
CA ALA A 38 10.52 -1.65 -20.09
C ALA A 38 11.14 -0.48 -20.90
N ALA A 39 11.02 0.75 -20.42
CA ALA A 39 11.65 1.93 -20.99
C ALA A 39 13.08 2.19 -20.47
N GLY A 40 13.68 1.27 -19.71
CA GLY A 40 15.06 1.35 -19.21
C GLY A 40 15.20 2.07 -17.86
N GLY A 41 14.10 2.42 -17.20
CA GLY A 41 14.13 3.00 -15.86
C GLY A 41 14.54 1.97 -14.79
N ASP A 42 15.25 2.41 -13.74
CA ASP A 42 15.55 1.58 -12.58
C ASP A 42 14.63 1.90 -11.38
N VAL A 43 14.69 1.01 -10.37
CA VAL A 43 13.86 1.11 -9.17
C VAL A 43 14.17 2.37 -8.37
N LEU A 44 15.44 2.71 -8.15
CA LEU A 44 15.82 3.86 -7.32
C LEU A 44 15.47 5.18 -7.98
N THR A 45 15.63 5.28 -9.30
CA THR A 45 15.18 6.43 -10.09
C THR A 45 13.66 6.60 -9.99
N LEU A 46 12.91 5.48 -10.18
CA LEU A 46 11.46 5.50 -10.05
C LEU A 46 11.02 5.94 -8.65
N LEU A 47 11.59 5.35 -7.59
CA LEU A 47 11.25 5.68 -6.21
C LEU A 47 11.58 7.14 -5.85
N SER A 48 12.72 7.63 -6.29
CA SER A 48 13.17 9.01 -6.07
C SER A 48 12.26 10.01 -6.80
N CYS A 49 12.05 9.82 -8.10
CA CYS A 49 11.24 10.71 -8.91
C CYS A 49 9.79 10.79 -8.42
N ARG A 50 9.13 9.62 -8.23
CA ARG A 50 7.73 9.59 -7.78
C ARG A 50 7.55 10.24 -6.41
N SER A 51 8.53 10.06 -5.50
CA SER A 51 8.48 10.63 -4.17
C SER A 51 8.66 12.14 -4.20
N VAL A 52 9.60 12.66 -5.00
CA VAL A 52 9.81 14.10 -5.18
C VAL A 52 8.58 14.77 -5.79
N VAL A 53 8.02 14.19 -6.85
CA VAL A 53 6.80 14.71 -7.48
C VAL A 53 5.61 14.65 -6.52
N GLY A 54 5.44 13.53 -5.81
CA GLY A 54 4.41 13.38 -4.78
C GLY A 54 4.54 14.42 -3.67
N LEU A 55 5.77 14.69 -3.22
CA LEU A 55 6.05 15.72 -2.22
C LEU A 55 5.72 17.12 -2.75
N ALA A 56 6.09 17.44 -4.00
CA ALA A 56 5.74 18.70 -4.63
C ALA A 56 4.23 18.88 -4.78
N PHE A 57 3.51 17.82 -5.18
CA PHE A 57 2.05 17.82 -5.25
C PHE A 57 1.41 18.09 -3.87
N MET A 58 1.87 17.39 -2.84
CA MET A 58 1.37 17.60 -1.48
C MET A 58 1.68 19.01 -0.95
N ALA A 59 2.86 19.57 -1.29
CA ALA A 59 3.21 20.95 -0.95
C ALA A 59 2.25 21.96 -1.59
N ALA A 60 1.96 21.78 -2.88
CA ALA A 60 1.02 22.62 -3.61
C ALA A 60 -0.38 22.52 -3.00
N TRP A 61 -0.85 21.30 -2.75
CA TRP A 61 -2.17 21.07 -2.16
C TRP A 61 -2.32 21.70 -0.76
N LEU A 62 -1.32 21.54 0.11
CA LEU A 62 -1.33 22.15 1.45
C LEU A 62 -1.29 23.69 1.43
N ARG A 63 -0.71 24.29 0.38
CA ARG A 63 -0.70 25.74 0.20
C ARG A 63 -1.98 26.31 -0.38
N MET A 64 -2.63 25.58 -1.27
CA MET A 64 -3.81 26.03 -2.04
C MET A 64 -5.14 25.60 -1.40
N GLY A 65 -5.12 24.55 -0.58
CA GLY A 65 -6.31 24.03 0.08
C GLY A 65 -6.60 24.69 1.43
N ASP A 66 -7.66 24.19 2.07
CA ASP A 66 -8.02 24.61 3.43
C ASP A 66 -6.85 24.40 4.39
N LYS A 67 -6.68 25.34 5.33
CA LYS A 67 -5.64 25.22 6.35
C LYS A 67 -5.77 23.88 7.08
N PRO A 68 -4.68 23.10 7.15
CA PRO A 68 -4.70 21.85 7.88
C PRO A 68 -4.90 22.10 9.37
N THR A 69 -5.45 21.12 10.07
CA THR A 69 -5.57 21.15 11.54
C THR A 69 -4.18 21.22 12.19
N ASP A 70 -4.13 21.70 13.44
CA ASP A 70 -2.88 21.72 14.18
C ASP A 70 -2.25 20.32 14.25
N PHE A 71 -0.95 20.28 13.97
CA PHE A 71 -0.17 19.06 13.92
C PHE A 71 1.00 19.18 14.90
N SER A 72 0.92 18.45 15.99
CA SER A 72 1.87 18.55 17.09
C SER A 72 3.29 18.10 16.67
N PRO A 73 4.35 18.53 17.35
CA PRO A 73 5.70 18.05 17.09
C PRO A 73 5.84 16.53 17.21
N ARG A 74 5.10 15.89 18.15
CA ARG A 74 5.08 14.45 18.32
C ARG A 74 4.47 13.75 17.10
N GLU A 75 3.35 14.24 16.60
CA GLU A 75 2.69 13.70 15.41
C GLU A 75 3.58 13.82 14.16
N ARG A 76 4.33 14.92 14.03
CA ARG A 76 5.30 15.10 12.94
C ARG A 76 6.40 14.04 12.96
N TRP A 77 6.95 13.75 14.12
CA TRP A 77 7.99 12.73 14.25
C TRP A 77 7.44 11.33 13.99
N ILE A 78 6.24 11.01 14.49
CA ILE A 78 5.57 9.74 14.20
C ILE A 78 5.32 9.61 12.70
N ALA A 79 4.77 10.65 12.05
CA ALA A 79 4.50 10.63 10.62
C ALA A 79 5.78 10.46 9.78
N ARG A 80 6.90 11.06 10.18
CA ARG A 80 8.22 10.82 9.57
C ARG A 80 8.67 9.37 9.75
N GLY A 81 8.46 8.80 10.92
CA GLY A 81 8.72 7.39 11.21
C GLY A 81 7.89 6.47 10.29
N LEU A 82 6.63 6.80 10.01
CA LEU A 82 5.81 6.06 9.04
C LEU A 82 6.42 6.09 7.64
N GLY A 83 7.02 7.21 7.24
CA GLY A 83 7.73 7.30 5.95
C GLY A 83 8.96 6.40 5.88
N LEU A 84 9.69 6.25 6.98
CA LEU A 84 10.81 5.29 7.04
C LEU A 84 10.31 3.84 7.01
N LEU A 85 9.21 3.52 7.69
CA LEU A 85 8.57 2.20 7.59
C LEU A 85 8.10 1.92 6.16
N PHE A 86 7.54 2.92 5.47
CA PHE A 86 7.17 2.79 4.07
C PHE A 86 8.39 2.52 3.19
N ALA A 87 9.48 3.24 3.39
CA ALA A 87 10.72 3.02 2.65
C ALA A 87 11.30 1.62 2.94
N ALA A 88 11.31 1.17 4.20
CA ALA A 88 11.73 -0.17 4.57
C ALA A 88 10.86 -1.26 3.94
N THR A 89 9.54 -1.03 3.85
CA THR A 89 8.60 -1.93 3.15
C THR A 89 9.00 -2.11 1.69
N VAL A 90 9.22 -1.00 0.99
CA VAL A 90 9.56 -1.02 -0.45
C VAL A 90 10.94 -1.65 -0.67
N PHE A 91 11.94 -1.22 0.10
CA PHE A 91 13.28 -1.79 0.03
C PHE A 91 13.28 -3.30 0.27
N GLY A 92 12.67 -3.76 1.36
CA GLY A 92 12.61 -5.19 1.68
C GLY A 92 11.89 -6.02 0.64
N LEU A 93 10.82 -5.49 0.01
CA LEU A 93 10.13 -6.19 -1.07
C LEU A 93 11.01 -6.32 -2.32
N PHE A 94 11.72 -5.27 -2.71
CA PHE A 94 12.60 -5.32 -3.88
C PHE A 94 13.82 -6.21 -3.66
N GLU A 95 14.45 -6.19 -2.48
CA GLU A 95 15.52 -7.14 -2.13
C GLU A 95 15.01 -8.59 -2.15
N ALA A 96 13.78 -8.82 -1.68
CA ALA A 96 13.19 -10.14 -1.78
C ALA A 96 12.99 -10.59 -3.24
N ILE A 97 12.53 -9.69 -4.12
CA ILE A 97 12.34 -9.95 -5.55
C ILE A 97 13.68 -10.20 -6.27
N ASP A 98 14.74 -9.57 -5.83
CA ASP A 98 16.10 -9.81 -6.39
C ASP A 98 16.65 -11.20 -6.01
N LEU A 99 16.31 -11.68 -4.82
CA LEU A 99 16.80 -12.93 -4.26
C LEU A 99 15.95 -14.17 -4.56
N MET A 100 14.71 -14.01 -5.00
CA MET A 100 13.78 -15.10 -5.32
C MET A 100 12.74 -14.66 -6.36
N ASP A 101 11.94 -15.60 -6.85
CA ASP A 101 10.91 -15.29 -7.85
C ASP A 101 9.86 -14.31 -7.31
N VAL A 102 9.39 -13.41 -8.18
CA VAL A 102 8.43 -12.35 -7.84
C VAL A 102 7.16 -12.88 -7.15
N PRO A 103 6.51 -13.96 -7.65
CA PRO A 103 5.34 -14.54 -6.99
C PRO A 103 5.59 -14.92 -5.53
N THR A 104 6.70 -15.59 -5.23
CA THR A 104 7.04 -16.01 -3.85
C THR A 104 7.34 -14.80 -2.96
N ALA A 105 8.08 -13.80 -3.46
CA ALA A 105 8.37 -12.58 -2.73
C ALA A 105 7.09 -11.81 -2.37
N VAL A 106 6.20 -11.63 -3.35
CA VAL A 106 4.92 -10.93 -3.15
C VAL A 106 4.02 -11.71 -2.20
N LEU A 107 3.93 -13.04 -2.32
CA LEU A 107 3.12 -13.85 -1.41
C LEU A 107 3.63 -13.76 0.03
N ALA A 108 4.95 -13.84 0.23
CA ALA A 108 5.56 -13.71 1.56
C ALA A 108 5.33 -12.30 2.14
N TYR A 109 5.39 -11.26 1.32
CA TYR A 109 5.06 -9.90 1.75
C TYR A 109 3.57 -9.76 2.12
N PHE A 110 2.65 -10.33 1.34
CA PHE A 110 1.20 -10.24 1.60
C PHE A 110 0.72 -11.07 2.81
N VAL A 111 1.62 -11.60 3.62
CA VAL A 111 1.29 -12.08 4.97
C VAL A 111 0.99 -10.92 5.94
N TYR A 112 1.32 -9.66 5.57
CA TYR A 112 1.11 -8.50 6.43
C TYR A 112 -0.34 -8.28 6.91
N PRO A 113 -1.43 -8.62 6.19
CA PRO A 113 -2.78 -8.50 6.73
C PRO A 113 -3.03 -9.44 7.91
N LEU A 114 -2.44 -10.65 7.89
CA LEU A 114 -2.52 -11.60 9.00
C LEU A 114 -1.77 -11.07 10.22
N ILE A 115 -0.57 -10.52 10.02
CA ILE A 115 0.22 -9.86 11.08
C ILE A 115 -0.56 -8.68 11.65
N THR A 116 -1.10 -7.82 10.78
CA THR A 116 -1.88 -6.64 11.18
C THR A 116 -3.09 -7.05 12.01
N GLY A 117 -3.84 -8.06 11.56
CA GLY A 117 -5.01 -8.56 12.26
C GLY A 117 -4.67 -9.12 13.65
N LEU A 118 -3.64 -9.96 13.72
CA LEU A 118 -3.19 -10.55 15.00
C LEU A 118 -2.78 -9.44 15.98
N VAL A 119 -1.90 -8.53 15.57
CA VAL A 119 -1.41 -7.46 16.43
C VAL A 119 -2.52 -6.48 16.81
N ALA A 120 -3.43 -6.12 15.89
CA ALA A 120 -4.58 -5.26 16.17
C ALA A 120 -5.51 -5.89 17.22
N ALA A 121 -5.74 -7.20 17.14
CA ALA A 121 -6.56 -7.93 18.10
C ALA A 121 -5.90 -7.99 19.50
N VAL A 122 -4.62 -8.39 19.56
CA VAL A 122 -3.88 -8.51 20.83
C VAL A 122 -3.68 -7.15 21.51
N SER A 123 -3.43 -6.09 20.72
CA SER A 123 -3.26 -4.73 21.25
C SER A 123 -4.58 -4.02 21.59
N GLY A 124 -5.72 -4.63 21.28
CA GLY A 124 -7.04 -4.03 21.51
C GLY A 124 -7.37 -2.86 20.58
N LEU A 125 -6.59 -2.63 19.53
CA LEU A 125 -6.85 -1.58 18.52
C LEU A 125 -8.08 -1.88 17.69
N GLU A 126 -8.37 -3.17 17.45
CA GLU A 126 -9.59 -3.65 16.80
C GLU A 126 -10.11 -4.92 17.49
N ARG A 127 -11.44 -5.04 17.55
CA ARG A 127 -12.08 -6.29 18.01
C ARG A 127 -12.27 -7.19 16.80
N LEU A 128 -11.38 -8.15 16.63
CA LEU A 128 -11.49 -9.14 15.57
C LEU A 128 -12.21 -10.37 16.09
N GLY A 129 -13.39 -10.64 15.54
CA GLY A 129 -14.05 -11.92 15.72
C GLY A 129 -13.34 -13.03 14.91
N TRP A 130 -13.62 -14.30 15.20
CA TRP A 130 -13.09 -15.45 14.46
C TRP A 130 -13.34 -15.35 12.94
N ARG A 131 -14.43 -14.67 12.53
CA ARG A 131 -14.81 -14.43 11.13
C ARG A 131 -13.78 -13.56 10.39
N GLY A 132 -13.25 -12.53 11.06
CA GLY A 132 -12.19 -11.69 10.50
C GLY A 132 -10.92 -12.50 10.22
N GLY A 133 -10.50 -13.33 11.16
CA GLY A 133 -9.38 -14.24 10.97
C GLY A 133 -9.62 -15.23 9.82
N ALA A 134 -10.81 -15.84 9.76
CA ALA A 134 -11.17 -16.75 8.67
C ALA A 134 -11.16 -16.04 7.30
N ALA A 135 -11.72 -14.83 7.20
CA ALA A 135 -11.72 -14.06 5.97
C ALA A 135 -10.29 -13.73 5.50
N ALA A 136 -9.40 -13.35 6.44
CA ALA A 136 -8.00 -13.07 6.11
C ALA A 136 -7.28 -14.32 5.58
N ILE A 137 -7.52 -15.49 6.20
CA ILE A 137 -6.93 -16.77 5.75
C ILE A 137 -7.45 -17.13 4.35
N VAL A 138 -8.77 -17.04 4.12
CA VAL A 138 -9.36 -17.36 2.81
C VAL A 138 -8.87 -16.37 1.75
N ALA A 139 -8.79 -15.07 2.06
CA ALA A 139 -8.23 -14.08 1.16
C ALA A 139 -6.76 -14.37 0.82
N PHE A 140 -5.95 -14.80 1.79
CA PHE A 140 -4.57 -15.18 1.59
C PHE A 140 -4.43 -16.44 0.72
N ILE A 141 -5.28 -17.45 0.91
CA ILE A 141 -5.33 -18.64 0.05
C ILE A 141 -5.70 -18.23 -1.39
N GLY A 142 -6.72 -17.38 -1.57
CA GLY A 142 -7.10 -16.84 -2.86
C GLY A 142 -5.94 -16.11 -3.55
N LEU A 143 -5.21 -15.28 -2.79
CA LEU A 143 -4.01 -14.59 -3.28
C LEU A 143 -2.91 -15.59 -3.69
N ALA A 144 -2.65 -16.62 -2.90
CA ALA A 144 -1.66 -17.64 -3.21
C ALA A 144 -1.98 -18.36 -4.54
N LEU A 145 -3.24 -18.70 -4.75
CA LEU A 145 -3.72 -19.29 -6.02
C LEU A 145 -3.59 -18.31 -7.19
N MET A 146 -3.92 -17.03 -6.96
CA MET A 146 -3.86 -15.99 -7.99
C MET A 146 -2.42 -15.71 -8.45
N ILE A 147 -1.48 -15.64 -7.51
CA ILE A 147 -0.07 -15.40 -7.80
C ILE A 147 0.58 -16.64 -8.44
N GLY A 148 0.05 -17.84 -8.19
CA GLY A 148 0.58 -19.08 -8.75
C GLY A 148 1.99 -19.38 -8.23
N ALA A 149 2.18 -19.29 -6.91
CA ALA A 149 3.47 -19.54 -6.28
C ALA A 149 4.03 -20.91 -6.71
N HIS A 150 5.07 -20.88 -7.51
CA HIS A 150 5.87 -22.06 -7.85
C HIS A 150 7.03 -22.09 -6.85
N PRO A 151 7.38 -23.24 -6.28
CA PRO A 151 8.57 -23.35 -5.44
C PRO A 151 9.82 -23.29 -6.32
N GLY A 152 10.11 -22.14 -6.89
CA GLY A 152 11.44 -21.75 -7.37
C GLY A 152 12.37 -21.64 -6.18
N GLY A 153 13.69 -21.68 -6.36
CA GLY A 153 14.66 -21.69 -5.27
C GLY A 153 14.33 -20.64 -4.19
N ILE A 154 13.86 -21.10 -3.02
CA ILE A 154 13.52 -20.25 -1.88
C ILE A 154 14.83 -19.83 -1.22
N ALA A 155 15.25 -18.58 -1.43
CA ALA A 155 16.36 -18.01 -0.70
C ALA A 155 15.87 -17.57 0.70
N PHE A 156 16.42 -18.16 1.76
CA PHE A 156 16.06 -17.82 3.14
C PHE A 156 16.20 -16.31 3.42
N VAL A 157 17.24 -15.69 2.89
CA VAL A 157 17.48 -14.25 3.01
C VAL A 157 16.37 -13.44 2.31
N GLY A 158 15.89 -13.89 1.15
CA GLY A 158 14.75 -13.29 0.44
C GLY A 158 13.46 -13.33 1.27
N ILE A 159 13.19 -14.47 1.93
CA ILE A 159 12.06 -14.59 2.87
C ILE A 159 12.18 -13.60 4.05
N LEU A 160 13.38 -13.43 4.61
CA LEU A 160 13.60 -12.46 5.70
C LEU A 160 13.31 -11.02 5.24
N PHE A 161 13.73 -10.64 4.05
CA PHE A 161 13.43 -9.32 3.48
C PHE A 161 11.93 -9.14 3.23
N ALA A 162 11.25 -10.12 2.62
CA ALA A 162 9.80 -10.07 2.39
C ALA A 162 9.01 -9.99 3.70
N PHE A 163 9.40 -10.78 4.69
CA PHE A 163 8.78 -10.74 6.01
C PHE A 163 9.06 -9.43 6.74
N GLY A 164 10.27 -8.89 6.65
CA GLY A 164 10.63 -7.56 7.16
C GLY A 164 9.78 -6.46 6.53
N ALA A 165 9.54 -6.52 5.21
CA ALA A 165 8.63 -5.65 4.49
C ALA A 165 7.19 -5.78 5.00
N ALA A 166 6.71 -7.02 5.22
CA ALA A 166 5.38 -7.29 5.76
C ALA A 166 5.20 -6.72 7.17
N VAL A 167 6.19 -6.90 8.04
CA VAL A 167 6.19 -6.33 9.40
C VAL A 167 6.20 -4.81 9.36
N SER A 168 7.02 -4.20 8.50
CA SER A 168 7.08 -2.74 8.32
C SER A 168 5.75 -2.19 7.83
N ARG A 169 5.07 -2.89 6.90
CA ARG A 169 3.74 -2.51 6.41
C ARG A 169 2.68 -2.62 7.51
N ALA A 170 2.67 -3.72 8.26
CA ALA A 170 1.78 -3.90 9.40
C ALA A 170 1.98 -2.81 10.46
N ALA A 171 3.23 -2.54 10.83
CA ALA A 171 3.58 -1.47 11.77
C ALA A 171 3.10 -0.09 11.31
N LEU A 172 3.26 0.23 10.01
CA LEU A 172 2.76 1.48 9.42
C LEU A 172 1.25 1.63 9.65
N LEU A 173 0.45 0.61 9.37
CA LEU A 173 -1.01 0.65 9.53
C LEU A 173 -1.39 0.75 11.01
N LEU A 174 -0.78 -0.06 11.88
CA LEU A 174 -1.03 -0.09 13.32
C LEU A 174 -0.68 1.24 13.99
N PHE A 175 0.50 1.80 13.69
CA PHE A 175 0.94 3.08 14.26
C PHE A 175 0.10 4.26 13.75
N THR A 176 -0.33 4.23 12.48
CA THR A 176 -1.28 5.21 11.95
C THR A 176 -2.55 5.21 12.80
N ARG A 177 -3.11 4.05 13.08
CA ARG A 177 -4.32 3.91 13.90
C ARG A 177 -4.09 4.30 15.35
N ALA A 178 -3.00 3.83 15.95
CA ALA A 178 -2.72 4.04 17.37
C ALA A 178 -2.43 5.51 17.72
N PHE A 179 -1.73 6.22 16.84
CA PHE A 179 -1.19 7.54 17.19
C PHE A 179 -1.71 8.69 16.33
N LEU A 180 -2.21 8.42 15.13
CA LEU A 180 -2.57 9.45 14.15
C LEU A 180 -3.99 9.32 13.61
N ALA A 181 -4.85 8.51 14.24
CA ALA A 181 -6.22 8.25 13.76
C ALA A 181 -7.11 9.50 13.60
N ARG A 182 -6.83 10.55 14.38
CA ARG A 182 -7.57 11.83 14.36
C ARG A 182 -6.79 12.95 13.66
N ALA A 183 -5.56 12.70 13.28
CA ALA A 183 -4.70 13.69 12.63
C ALA A 183 -5.09 13.87 11.15
N ASP A 184 -4.77 15.04 10.59
CA ASP A 184 -5.02 15.31 9.17
C ASP A 184 -4.14 14.41 8.28
N ALA A 185 -4.79 13.54 7.52
CA ALA A 185 -4.11 12.59 6.63
C ALA A 185 -3.20 13.28 5.59
N ARG A 186 -3.50 14.53 5.21
CA ARG A 186 -2.65 15.32 4.31
C ARG A 186 -1.30 15.61 4.95
N LEU A 187 -1.28 15.98 6.25
CA LEU A 187 -0.05 16.23 7.00
C LEU A 187 0.71 14.94 7.30
N ILE A 188 -0.01 13.85 7.60
CA ILE A 188 0.62 12.52 7.74
C ILE A 188 1.35 12.18 6.43
N THR A 189 0.65 12.29 5.28
CA THR A 189 1.21 11.99 3.97
C THR A 189 2.40 12.89 3.65
N TRP A 190 2.30 14.20 3.90
CA TRP A 190 3.39 15.16 3.70
C TRP A 190 4.67 14.78 4.48
N HIS A 191 4.54 14.54 5.77
CA HIS A 191 5.70 14.20 6.61
C HIS A 191 6.26 12.81 6.31
N SER A 192 5.40 11.85 5.99
CA SER A 192 5.80 10.52 5.57
C SER A 192 6.56 10.55 4.23
N LEU A 193 6.02 11.24 3.24
CA LEU A 193 6.71 11.43 1.95
C LEU A 193 8.02 12.20 2.12
N SER A 194 8.08 13.21 3.01
CA SER A 194 9.32 13.96 3.23
C SER A 194 10.47 13.07 3.69
N SER A 195 10.22 12.16 4.65
CA SER A 195 11.26 11.26 5.16
C SER A 195 11.61 10.13 4.17
N SER A 196 10.62 9.53 3.50
CA SER A 196 10.90 8.50 2.49
C SER A 196 11.61 9.09 1.27
N THR A 197 11.23 10.29 0.80
CA THR A 197 11.91 10.99 -0.29
C THR A 197 13.36 11.27 0.07
N ALA A 198 13.60 11.83 1.28
CA ALA A 198 14.96 12.10 1.73
C ALA A 198 15.82 10.82 1.73
N LEU A 199 15.27 9.70 2.18
CA LEU A 199 15.98 8.42 2.18
C LEU A 199 16.24 7.91 0.76
N PHE A 200 15.23 7.87 -0.13
CA PHE A 200 15.40 7.36 -1.49
C PHE A 200 16.39 8.21 -2.30
N VAL A 201 16.29 9.54 -2.20
CA VAL A 201 17.23 10.45 -2.86
C VAL A 201 18.64 10.28 -2.30
N ALA A 202 18.80 10.18 -0.97
CA ALA A 202 20.11 9.97 -0.35
C ALA A 202 20.75 8.65 -0.79
N VAL A 203 19.97 7.55 -0.86
CA VAL A 203 20.46 6.25 -1.34
C VAL A 203 20.81 6.32 -2.82
N SER A 204 19.95 6.92 -3.66
CA SER A 204 20.22 7.08 -5.10
C SER A 204 21.49 7.87 -5.36
N LEU A 205 21.74 8.95 -4.60
CA LEU A 205 22.98 9.73 -4.71
C LEU A 205 24.20 8.95 -4.21
N ALA A 206 24.08 8.22 -3.10
CA ALA A 206 25.17 7.45 -2.53
C ALA A 206 25.59 6.27 -3.42
N THR A 207 24.62 5.62 -4.08
CA THR A 207 24.86 4.50 -4.98
C THR A 207 25.12 4.93 -6.43
N GLN A 208 24.96 6.22 -6.73
CA GLN A 208 25.03 6.79 -8.08
C GLN A 208 24.09 6.07 -9.08
N SER A 209 23.00 5.49 -8.57
CA SER A 209 21.99 4.79 -9.37
C SER A 209 20.99 5.81 -9.90
N TRP A 210 21.16 6.17 -11.17
CA TRP A 210 20.27 7.09 -11.85
C TRP A 210 20.11 6.66 -13.32
N ASN A 211 19.05 5.88 -13.58
CA ASN A 211 18.68 5.43 -14.91
C ASN A 211 17.24 5.83 -15.21
N PRO A 212 17.02 7.02 -15.81
CA PRO A 212 15.69 7.47 -16.16
C PRO A 212 15.15 6.73 -17.39
N PRO A 213 13.83 6.68 -17.61
CA PRO A 213 13.23 6.10 -18.81
C PRO A 213 13.74 6.80 -20.08
N HIS A 214 14.00 6.02 -21.13
CA HIS A 214 14.52 6.54 -22.41
C HIS A 214 13.41 6.91 -23.40
N THR A 215 12.12 6.61 -23.09
CA THR A 215 10.98 6.86 -23.98
C THR A 215 10.00 7.85 -23.40
N ALA A 216 9.27 8.59 -24.28
CA ALA A 216 8.21 9.50 -23.84
C ALA A 216 7.10 8.77 -23.06
N LEU A 217 6.78 7.52 -23.46
CA LEU A 217 5.81 6.68 -22.76
C LEU A 217 6.30 6.33 -21.34
N GLY A 218 7.60 6.01 -21.18
CA GLY A 218 8.21 5.74 -19.88
C GLY A 218 8.14 6.96 -18.95
N TRP A 219 8.37 8.16 -19.45
CA TRP A 219 8.22 9.40 -18.69
C TRP A 219 6.77 9.69 -18.32
N ALA A 220 5.82 9.45 -19.23
CA ALA A 220 4.39 9.59 -18.94
C ALA A 220 3.95 8.58 -17.86
N ALA A 221 4.45 7.33 -17.93
CA ALA A 221 4.20 6.32 -16.92
C ALA A 221 4.79 6.73 -15.55
N LEU A 222 6.01 7.28 -15.52
CA LEU A 222 6.65 7.78 -14.29
C LEU A 222 5.86 8.94 -13.66
N ALA A 223 5.34 9.86 -14.47
CA ALA A 223 4.44 10.91 -14.00
C ALA A 223 3.12 10.32 -13.44
N GLY A 224 2.53 9.36 -14.14
CA GLY A 224 1.34 8.63 -13.69
C GLY A 224 1.56 7.93 -12.34
N ILE A 225 2.66 7.20 -12.18
CA ILE A 225 3.04 6.56 -10.92
C ILE A 225 3.15 7.58 -9.78
N SER A 226 3.73 8.74 -10.06
CA SER A 226 3.91 9.78 -9.02
C SER A 226 2.57 10.25 -8.46
N VAL A 227 1.56 10.40 -9.32
CA VAL A 227 0.19 10.78 -8.91
C VAL A 227 -0.49 9.62 -8.20
N THR A 228 -0.54 8.45 -8.83
CA THR A 228 -1.27 7.28 -8.29
C THR A 228 -0.69 6.83 -6.95
N THR A 229 0.64 6.81 -6.79
CA THR A 229 1.27 6.47 -5.51
C THR A 229 0.92 7.49 -4.42
N THR A 230 0.89 8.80 -4.73
CA THR A 230 0.54 9.83 -3.75
C THR A 230 -0.92 9.67 -3.29
N VAL A 231 -1.84 9.42 -4.22
CA VAL A 231 -3.25 9.12 -3.92
C VAL A 231 -3.37 7.86 -3.08
N ALA A 232 -2.60 6.81 -3.42
CA ALA A 232 -2.60 5.55 -2.71
C ALA A 232 -2.14 5.70 -1.25
N ILE A 233 -1.02 6.38 -1.01
CA ILE A 233 -0.48 6.61 0.34
C ILE A 233 -1.46 7.42 1.18
N LEU A 234 -2.03 8.49 0.63
CA LEU A 234 -3.05 9.28 1.30
C LEU A 234 -4.28 8.43 1.65
N GLY A 235 -4.76 7.63 0.69
CA GLY A 235 -5.90 6.73 0.88
C GLY A 235 -5.64 5.69 1.98
N VAL A 236 -4.43 5.13 2.07
CA VAL A 236 -4.02 4.20 3.15
C VAL A 236 -4.09 4.88 4.51
N PHE A 237 -3.55 6.09 4.66
CA PHE A 237 -3.60 6.79 5.94
C PHE A 237 -5.01 7.17 6.35
N ILE A 238 -5.84 7.64 5.41
CA ILE A 238 -7.26 7.90 5.66
C ILE A 238 -7.98 6.63 6.08
N SER A 239 -7.78 5.52 5.36
CA SER A 239 -8.41 4.25 5.64
C SER A 239 -7.98 3.69 7.00
N ALA A 240 -6.68 3.59 7.27
CA ALA A 240 -6.15 3.09 8.54
C ALA A 240 -6.65 3.90 9.76
N GLY A 241 -6.78 5.22 9.60
CA GLY A 241 -7.35 6.09 10.62
C GLY A 241 -8.85 5.89 10.83
N ARG A 242 -9.63 5.70 9.75
CA ARG A 242 -11.11 5.63 9.80
C ARG A 242 -11.65 4.25 10.12
N VAL A 243 -11.22 3.24 9.35
CA VAL A 243 -11.78 1.88 9.45
C VAL A 243 -10.90 0.91 10.22
N GLY A 244 -9.67 1.31 10.52
CA GLY A 244 -8.71 0.52 11.27
C GLY A 244 -7.66 -0.20 10.42
N PRO A 245 -6.57 -0.66 11.06
CA PRO A 245 -5.43 -1.24 10.38
C PRO A 245 -5.74 -2.58 9.70
N PHE A 246 -6.48 -3.47 10.35
CA PHE A 246 -6.80 -4.78 9.79
C PHE A 246 -7.72 -4.68 8.57
N ARG A 247 -8.82 -3.91 8.67
CA ARG A 247 -9.74 -3.70 7.54
C ARG A 247 -9.04 -3.06 6.36
N THR A 248 -8.17 -2.08 6.61
CA THR A 248 -7.34 -1.46 5.57
C THR A 248 -6.43 -2.49 4.93
N ALA A 249 -5.70 -3.29 5.72
CA ALA A 249 -4.82 -4.34 5.23
C ALA A 249 -5.57 -5.37 4.37
N LEU A 250 -6.77 -5.76 4.80
CA LEU A 250 -7.60 -6.71 4.08
C LEU A 250 -8.08 -6.16 2.73
N VAL A 251 -8.54 -4.89 2.70
CA VAL A 251 -8.94 -4.22 1.45
C VAL A 251 -7.77 -4.06 0.48
N MET A 252 -6.55 -3.86 1.00
CA MET A 252 -5.35 -3.76 0.17
C MET A 252 -5.01 -5.05 -0.58
N ASN A 253 -5.58 -6.22 -0.23
CA ASN A 253 -5.47 -7.42 -1.06
C ASN A 253 -6.12 -7.23 -2.47
N LEU A 254 -6.95 -6.20 -2.68
CA LEU A 254 -7.42 -5.84 -4.02
C LEU A 254 -6.31 -5.31 -4.93
N GLU A 255 -5.20 -4.80 -4.39
CA GLU A 255 -4.08 -4.26 -5.16
C GLU A 255 -3.56 -5.25 -6.20
N PRO A 256 -3.11 -6.48 -5.85
CA PRO A 256 -2.61 -7.42 -6.84
C PRO A 256 -3.69 -7.89 -7.84
N LEU A 257 -4.96 -7.95 -7.42
CA LEU A 257 -6.06 -8.28 -8.32
C LEU A 257 -6.25 -7.18 -9.37
N LEU A 258 -6.27 -5.92 -8.93
CA LEU A 258 -6.44 -4.77 -9.82
C LEU A 258 -5.20 -4.56 -10.71
N ALA A 259 -4.00 -4.86 -10.20
CA ALA A 259 -2.78 -4.90 -11.00
C ALA A 259 -2.85 -5.96 -12.11
N ALA A 260 -3.32 -7.17 -11.81
CA ALA A 260 -3.49 -8.25 -12.79
C ALA A 260 -4.52 -7.87 -13.87
N ILE A 261 -5.67 -7.33 -13.48
CA ILE A 261 -6.70 -6.85 -14.43
C ILE A 261 -6.15 -5.70 -15.28
N GLY A 262 -5.51 -4.72 -14.66
CA GLY A 262 -4.91 -3.58 -15.36
C GLY A 262 -3.83 -4.01 -16.35
N SER A 263 -2.98 -4.98 -15.97
CA SER A 263 -1.95 -5.56 -16.84
C SER A 263 -2.56 -6.29 -18.05
N ALA A 264 -3.63 -7.06 -17.82
CA ALA A 264 -4.35 -7.74 -18.91
C ALA A 264 -4.96 -6.73 -19.90
N VAL A 265 -5.58 -5.66 -19.40
CA VAL A 265 -6.25 -4.65 -20.24
C VAL A 265 -5.25 -3.74 -20.97
N LEU A 266 -4.19 -3.29 -20.30
CA LEU A 266 -3.28 -2.28 -20.84
C LEU A 266 -2.05 -2.87 -21.53
N LEU A 267 -1.57 -4.03 -21.08
CA LEU A 267 -0.36 -4.68 -21.59
C LEU A 267 -0.66 -5.95 -22.39
N GLY A 268 -1.91 -6.42 -22.40
CA GLY A 268 -2.30 -7.65 -23.11
C GLY A 268 -1.88 -8.94 -22.39
N ASP A 269 -1.55 -8.87 -21.10
CA ASP A 269 -1.22 -10.06 -20.30
C ASP A 269 -2.43 -11.01 -20.21
N VAL A 270 -2.19 -12.31 -20.30
CA VAL A 270 -3.25 -13.32 -20.20
C VAL A 270 -3.44 -13.76 -18.75
N ILE A 271 -4.65 -13.59 -18.23
CA ILE A 271 -5.00 -14.09 -16.90
C ILE A 271 -5.30 -15.59 -17.01
N ALA A 272 -4.47 -16.42 -16.37
CA ALA A 272 -4.68 -17.87 -16.33
C ALA A 272 -5.95 -18.23 -15.51
N PRO A 273 -6.65 -19.36 -15.84
CA PRO A 273 -7.86 -19.75 -15.10
C PRO A 273 -7.66 -19.88 -13.58
N LEU A 274 -6.51 -20.37 -13.15
CA LEU A 274 -6.17 -20.47 -11.72
C LEU A 274 -6.02 -19.11 -11.05
N GLN A 275 -5.44 -18.12 -11.75
CA GLN A 275 -5.35 -16.75 -11.29
C GLN A 275 -6.74 -16.10 -11.14
N ALA A 276 -7.63 -16.33 -12.12
CA ALA A 276 -9.01 -15.86 -12.07
C ALA A 276 -9.77 -16.48 -10.88
N LEU A 277 -9.61 -17.79 -10.66
CA LEU A 277 -10.21 -18.50 -9.51
C LEU A 277 -9.68 -17.93 -8.18
N GLY A 278 -8.37 -17.77 -8.05
CA GLY A 278 -7.74 -17.20 -6.84
C GLY A 278 -8.24 -15.78 -6.55
N GLY A 279 -8.31 -14.93 -7.57
CA GLY A 279 -8.87 -13.58 -7.47
C GLY A 279 -10.34 -13.57 -7.05
N ALA A 280 -11.15 -14.48 -7.59
CA ALA A 280 -12.57 -14.64 -7.23
C ALA A 280 -12.73 -15.09 -5.77
N ILE A 281 -11.92 -16.04 -5.28
CA ILE A 281 -11.94 -16.50 -3.88
C ILE A 281 -11.55 -15.34 -2.95
N MET A 282 -10.50 -14.60 -3.28
CA MET A 282 -10.05 -13.45 -2.51
C MET A 282 -11.13 -12.37 -2.43
N LEU A 283 -11.75 -12.02 -3.56
CA LEU A 283 -12.83 -11.04 -3.61
C LEU A 283 -14.05 -11.50 -2.81
N ALA A 284 -14.44 -12.78 -2.92
CA ALA A 284 -15.56 -13.34 -2.14
C ALA A 284 -15.30 -13.27 -0.63
N ALA A 285 -14.06 -13.54 -0.19
CA ALA A 285 -13.69 -13.42 1.22
C ALA A 285 -13.81 -11.99 1.73
N LEU A 286 -13.35 -11.00 0.94
CA LEU A 286 -13.46 -9.58 1.27
C LEU A 286 -14.91 -9.13 1.37
N VAL A 287 -15.73 -9.48 0.39
CA VAL A 287 -17.17 -9.13 0.36
C VAL A 287 -17.92 -9.79 1.51
N ALA A 288 -17.67 -11.08 1.76
CA ALA A 288 -18.29 -11.81 2.87
C ALA A 288 -17.95 -11.22 4.24
N PHE A 289 -16.72 -10.73 4.41
CA PHE A 289 -16.32 -10.02 5.63
C PHE A 289 -17.05 -8.70 5.80
N GLN A 290 -17.20 -7.93 4.70
CA GLN A 290 -17.81 -6.60 4.74
C GLN A 290 -19.34 -6.61 4.92
N LEU A 291 -20.04 -7.60 4.34
CA LEU A 291 -21.51 -7.67 4.38
C LEU A 291 -22.07 -8.15 5.73
N ARG A 292 -21.23 -8.70 6.62
CA ARG A 292 -21.68 -9.35 7.86
C ARG A 292 -21.31 -8.58 9.13
N GLU A 293 -20.75 -7.40 8.99
CA GLU A 293 -20.51 -6.41 10.07
C GLU A 293 -21.33 -5.13 9.87
#